data_5046dc4432f62cc250e3685039ecc0e6
#
_entry.id   5046dc4432f62cc250e3685039ecc0e6
#
_cell.length_a   1.000
_cell.length_b   1.000
_cell.length_c   1.000
_cell.angle_alpha   90.00
_cell.angle_beta   90.00
_cell.angle_gamma   90.00
#
_symmetry.space_group_name_H-M   'P 1'
#
loop_
_entity.id
_entity.type
_entity.pdbx_description
1 polymer ?
#
loop_
_entity_poly.entity_id
_entity_poly.type
_entity_poly.pdbx_seq_one_letter_code
_entity_poly.pdbx_strand_id
1 'polypeptide(L)'
;MNFRTLKLKHDPQCPLSGDHPTITKLEASNYEFSCEIPVEENAALSEDESEMPIEIDVGQVKAMLDSDNKPYLLDVREDFEVEICKLDSSHSIPMRTIADHIDRIPCDFPVVVYCHTGVRSLNVASFLRDKGFDNATSMVGGIAAWADQYEPEMVRY
;
A
#
# COMPACT_ATOMS: atom_id res chain seq x y z
N MET A 1 27.07 -14.94 -19.89
CA MET A 1 25.68 -15.11 -19.42
C MET A 1 25.43 -16.57 -19.11
N ASN A 2 25.10 -16.94 -17.88
CA ASN A 2 24.77 -18.32 -17.52
C ASN A 2 23.25 -18.47 -17.49
N PHE A 3 22.72 -19.29 -18.41
CA PHE A 3 21.30 -19.65 -18.42
C PHE A 3 21.09 -20.89 -17.54
N ARG A 4 20.10 -20.84 -16.65
CA ARG A 4 19.64 -22.02 -15.90
C ARG A 4 18.37 -22.55 -16.55
N THR A 5 18.41 -23.82 -16.98
CA THR A 5 17.23 -24.51 -17.47
C THR A 5 16.51 -25.16 -16.29
N LEU A 6 15.27 -24.76 -16.03
CA LEU A 6 14.40 -25.40 -15.05
C LEU A 6 13.51 -26.40 -15.78
N LYS A 7 13.55 -27.69 -15.36
CA LYS A 7 12.60 -28.69 -15.80
C LYS A 7 11.41 -28.69 -14.86
N LEU A 8 10.27 -28.23 -15.34
CA LEU A 8 9.00 -28.32 -14.63
C LEU A 8 8.42 -29.72 -14.84
N LYS A 9 7.95 -30.34 -13.76
CA LYS A 9 7.21 -31.60 -13.85
C LYS A 9 5.78 -31.31 -14.27
N HIS A 10 5.25 -32.12 -15.18
CA HIS A 10 3.84 -32.08 -15.53
C HIS A 10 3.00 -32.45 -14.30
N ASP A 11 1.96 -31.66 -14.03
CA ASP A 11 0.97 -31.95 -13.00
C ASP A 11 -0.24 -32.64 -13.66
N PRO A 12 -0.49 -33.93 -13.39
CA PRO A 12 -1.62 -34.66 -13.97
C PRO A 12 -2.99 -34.07 -13.58
N GLN A 13 -3.06 -33.32 -12.49
CA GLN A 13 -4.30 -32.70 -12.00
C GLN A 13 -4.47 -31.22 -12.41
N CYS A 14 -3.56 -30.70 -13.23
CA CYS A 14 -3.66 -29.32 -13.69
C CYS A 14 -4.95 -29.11 -14.49
N PRO A 15 -5.80 -28.14 -14.12
CA PRO A 15 -7.06 -27.87 -14.82
C PRO A 15 -6.91 -27.48 -16.29
N LEU A 16 -5.74 -26.96 -16.69
CA LEU A 16 -5.44 -26.51 -18.05
C LEU A 16 -4.70 -27.56 -18.89
N SER A 17 -3.72 -28.23 -18.28
CA SER A 17 -2.77 -29.09 -19.02
C SER A 17 -2.62 -30.50 -18.45
N GLY A 18 -3.42 -30.85 -17.44
CA GLY A 18 -3.42 -32.20 -16.85
C GLY A 18 -4.03 -33.26 -17.74
N ASP A 19 -4.08 -34.51 -17.26
CA ASP A 19 -4.60 -35.63 -18.02
C ASP A 19 -6.11 -35.52 -18.32
N HIS A 20 -6.84 -34.75 -17.51
CA HIS A 20 -8.27 -34.46 -17.68
C HIS A 20 -8.53 -32.94 -17.52
N PRO A 21 -8.19 -32.10 -18.53
CA PRO A 21 -8.36 -30.66 -18.43
C PRO A 21 -9.84 -30.30 -18.35
N THR A 22 -10.17 -29.51 -17.33
CA THR A 22 -11.53 -28.94 -17.11
C THR A 22 -11.71 -27.59 -17.76
N ILE A 23 -10.62 -26.85 -17.99
CA ILE A 23 -10.64 -25.55 -18.65
C ILE A 23 -10.19 -25.73 -20.10
N THR A 24 -11.16 -25.87 -21.00
CA THR A 24 -10.93 -26.07 -22.45
C THR A 24 -11.17 -24.83 -23.28
N LYS A 25 -11.80 -23.77 -22.70
CA LYS A 25 -12.10 -22.48 -23.35
C LYS A 25 -11.91 -21.36 -22.37
N LEU A 26 -11.53 -20.19 -22.87
CA LEU A 26 -11.51 -18.94 -22.13
C LEU A 26 -12.95 -18.36 -22.10
N GLU A 27 -13.67 -18.59 -21.02
CA GLU A 27 -15.00 -18.04 -20.78
C GLU A 27 -14.90 -17.06 -19.61
N ALA A 28 -15.57 -15.89 -19.72
CA ALA A 28 -15.49 -14.85 -18.67
C ALA A 28 -15.90 -15.38 -17.29
N SER A 29 -16.87 -16.29 -17.23
CA SER A 29 -17.31 -16.95 -15.99
C SER A 29 -16.23 -17.77 -15.27
N ASN A 30 -15.19 -18.22 -16.00
CA ASN A 30 -14.06 -18.96 -15.39
C ASN A 30 -13.05 -18.01 -14.72
N TYR A 31 -13.22 -16.70 -14.88
CA TYR A 31 -12.32 -15.64 -14.38
C TYR A 31 -13.05 -14.61 -13.53
N GLU A 32 -14.32 -14.84 -13.20
CA GLU A 32 -15.00 -14.08 -12.18
C GLU A 32 -14.33 -14.41 -10.84
N PHE A 33 -13.41 -13.53 -10.43
CA PHE A 33 -12.94 -13.49 -9.06
C PHE A 33 -14.12 -13.05 -8.18
N SER A 34 -14.95 -13.99 -7.77
CA SER A 34 -15.75 -13.78 -6.59
C SER A 34 -14.81 -13.97 -5.39
N CYS A 35 -14.13 -12.92 -4.99
CA CYS A 35 -13.73 -12.77 -3.60
C CYS A 35 -15.03 -12.55 -2.79
N GLU A 36 -15.88 -13.53 -2.76
CA GLU A 36 -16.81 -13.68 -1.66
C GLU A 36 -16.00 -14.16 -0.47
N ILE A 37 -15.34 -13.22 0.21
CA ILE A 37 -15.08 -13.37 1.62
C ILE A 37 -16.48 -13.57 2.22
N PRO A 38 -16.77 -14.69 2.92
CA PRO A 38 -17.99 -14.77 3.69
C PRO A 38 -17.97 -13.58 4.63
N VAL A 39 -18.77 -12.57 4.34
CA VAL A 39 -19.09 -11.54 5.32
C VAL A 39 -19.94 -12.28 6.32
N GLU A 40 -19.32 -12.80 7.38
CA GLU A 40 -20.07 -13.14 8.57
C GLU A 40 -20.73 -11.82 9.00
N GLU A 41 -22.02 -11.72 8.73
CA GLU A 41 -22.93 -10.69 9.26
C GLU A 41 -23.00 -10.85 10.78
N ASN A 42 -21.91 -10.58 11.48
CA ASN A 42 -21.86 -10.38 12.93
C ASN A 42 -20.50 -9.86 13.38
N ALA A 43 -19.94 -8.89 12.67
CA ALA A 43 -19.13 -7.90 13.33
C ALA A 43 -20.04 -6.69 13.57
N ALA A 44 -20.66 -6.66 14.73
CA ALA A 44 -21.12 -5.41 15.30
C ALA A 44 -19.91 -4.48 15.20
N LEU A 45 -20.05 -3.45 14.36
CA LEU A 45 -19.15 -2.32 14.33
C LEU A 45 -19.15 -1.76 15.75
N SER A 46 -18.21 -2.19 16.58
CA SER A 46 -17.79 -1.37 17.67
C SER A 46 -17.15 -0.17 17.01
N GLU A 47 -17.91 0.90 16.87
CA GLU A 47 -17.43 2.24 16.61
C GLU A 47 -16.60 2.63 17.83
N ASP A 48 -15.39 2.07 17.92
CA ASP A 48 -14.35 2.63 18.75
C ASP A 48 -13.75 3.79 17.93
N GLU A 49 -14.24 5.00 18.20
CA GLU A 49 -13.90 6.25 17.49
C GLU A 49 -12.40 6.63 17.65
N SER A 50 -11.52 5.72 18.06
CA SER A 50 -10.13 6.00 18.38
C SER A 50 -9.11 5.45 17.37
N GLU A 51 -9.45 4.51 16.50
CA GLU A 51 -8.48 3.94 15.54
C GLU A 51 -8.59 4.59 14.17
N MET A 52 -7.51 5.24 13.74
CA MET A 52 -7.40 5.74 12.37
C MET A 52 -7.47 4.57 11.38
N PRO A 53 -8.20 4.70 10.25
CA PRO A 53 -8.20 3.68 9.20
C PRO A 53 -6.79 3.47 8.66
N ILE A 54 -6.47 2.24 8.22
CA ILE A 54 -5.15 1.92 7.67
C ILE A 54 -4.88 2.64 6.35
N GLU A 55 -5.91 3.03 5.63
CA GLU A 55 -5.85 3.78 4.38
C GLU A 55 -6.73 5.03 4.45
N ILE A 56 -6.19 6.14 3.99
CA ILE A 56 -6.90 7.43 3.86
C ILE A 56 -6.66 8.01 2.48
N ASP A 57 -7.62 8.77 1.97
CA ASP A 57 -7.49 9.44 0.67
C ASP A 57 -6.67 10.74 0.76
N VAL A 58 -6.25 11.25 -0.40
CA VAL A 58 -5.44 12.47 -0.48
C VAL A 58 -6.16 13.70 0.07
N GLY A 59 -7.52 13.74 0.03
CA GLY A 59 -8.31 14.82 0.59
C GLY A 59 -8.26 14.84 2.12
N GLN A 60 -8.33 13.67 2.74
CA GLN A 60 -8.16 13.51 4.19
C GLN A 60 -6.75 13.91 4.62
N VAL A 61 -5.71 13.49 3.88
CA VAL A 61 -4.33 13.91 4.14
C VAL A 61 -4.19 15.44 4.03
N LYS A 62 -4.79 16.04 3.00
CA LYS A 62 -4.78 17.51 2.83
C LYS A 62 -5.44 18.22 4.02
N ALA A 63 -6.60 17.74 4.47
CA ALA A 63 -7.29 18.29 5.63
C ALA A 63 -6.44 18.18 6.91
N MET A 64 -5.73 17.06 7.10
CA MET A 64 -4.80 16.90 8.23
C MET A 64 -3.62 17.90 8.15
N LEU A 65 -3.07 18.13 6.96
CA LEU A 65 -1.96 19.05 6.76
C LEU A 65 -2.36 20.53 6.98
N ASP A 66 -3.64 20.85 6.71
CA ASP A 66 -4.19 22.19 6.91
C ASP A 66 -4.64 22.43 8.37
N SER A 67 -4.68 21.37 9.20
CA SER A 67 -5.01 21.47 10.62
C SER A 67 -3.81 21.90 11.47
N ASP A 68 -4.09 22.29 12.72
CA ASP A 68 -3.04 22.61 13.71
C ASP A 68 -2.24 21.37 14.14
N ASN A 69 -2.85 20.17 14.06
CA ASN A 69 -2.23 18.90 14.41
C ASN A 69 -1.75 18.17 13.14
N LYS A 70 -0.65 18.64 12.58
CA LYS A 70 -0.09 18.11 11.33
C LYS A 70 0.45 16.71 11.53
N PRO A 71 0.18 15.77 10.59
CA PRO A 71 0.74 14.44 10.64
C PRO A 71 2.24 14.42 10.31
N TYR A 72 2.93 13.38 10.76
CA TYR A 72 4.26 13.07 10.29
C TYR A 72 4.16 12.41 8.91
N LEU A 73 4.61 13.11 7.87
CA LEU A 73 4.63 12.57 6.51
C LEU A 73 5.87 11.71 6.30
N LEU A 74 5.65 10.43 5.99
CA LEU A 74 6.71 9.45 5.75
C LEU A 74 6.73 9.02 4.28
N ASP A 75 7.77 9.42 3.55
CA ASP A 75 8.04 8.98 2.18
C ASP A 75 8.86 7.70 2.20
N VAL A 76 8.31 6.61 1.66
CA VAL A 76 8.95 5.29 1.64
C VAL A 76 9.49 4.91 0.25
N ARG A 77 9.63 5.89 -0.62
CA ARG A 77 10.22 5.73 -1.95
C ARG A 77 11.75 5.65 -1.86
N GLU A 78 12.38 5.33 -2.98
CA GLU A 78 13.83 5.34 -3.09
C GLU A 78 14.36 6.78 -3.23
N ASP A 79 15.60 7.02 -2.83
CA ASP A 79 16.21 8.35 -2.80
C ASP A 79 16.13 9.06 -4.17
N PHE A 80 16.34 8.32 -5.27
CA PHE A 80 16.27 8.88 -6.62
C PHE A 80 14.84 9.32 -7.01
N GLU A 81 13.81 8.70 -6.46
CA GLU A 81 12.41 9.12 -6.67
C GLU A 81 12.11 10.42 -5.90
N VAL A 82 12.67 10.54 -4.69
CA VAL A 82 12.50 11.71 -3.82
C VAL A 82 13.22 12.94 -4.40
N GLU A 83 14.35 12.73 -5.09
CA GLU A 83 15.09 13.80 -5.79
C GLU A 83 14.29 14.41 -6.95
N ILE A 84 13.40 13.63 -7.59
CA ILE A 84 12.56 14.11 -8.70
C ILE A 84 11.43 15.02 -8.17
N CYS A 85 10.69 14.55 -7.17
CA CYS A 85 9.63 15.30 -6.53
C CYS A 85 9.36 14.74 -5.13
N LYS A 86 8.83 15.54 -4.23
CA LYS A 86 8.43 15.14 -2.87
C LYS A 86 7.38 16.09 -2.33
N LEU A 87 6.64 15.65 -1.33
CA LEU A 87 5.75 16.52 -0.57
C LEU A 87 6.55 17.39 0.41
N ASP A 88 6.15 18.64 0.57
CA ASP A 88 6.77 19.55 1.52
C ASP A 88 6.71 18.96 2.94
N SER A 89 7.78 19.18 3.70
CA SER A 89 7.90 18.70 5.09
C SER A 89 7.84 17.18 5.27
N SER A 90 8.00 16.39 4.19
CA SER A 90 8.09 14.94 4.29
C SER A 90 9.47 14.46 4.75
N HIS A 91 9.47 13.34 5.47
CA HIS A 91 10.66 12.62 5.90
C HIS A 91 10.85 11.37 5.05
N SER A 92 12.03 11.21 4.48
CA SER A 92 12.32 10.06 3.60
C SER A 92 13.02 8.95 4.37
N ILE A 93 12.42 7.75 4.33
CA ILE A 93 13.02 6.49 4.79
C ILE A 93 12.60 5.41 3.80
N PRO A 94 13.48 4.97 2.90
CA PRO A 94 13.15 3.95 1.91
C PRO A 94 12.56 2.69 2.54
N MET A 95 11.52 2.11 1.92
CA MET A 95 10.81 0.93 2.43
C MET A 95 11.75 -0.19 2.87
N ARG A 96 12.83 -0.43 2.13
CA ARG A 96 13.79 -1.50 2.41
C ARG A 96 14.61 -1.30 3.68
N THR A 97 14.73 -0.06 4.18
CA THR A 97 15.50 0.30 5.38
C THR A 97 14.63 0.70 6.56
N ILE A 98 13.29 0.64 6.40
CA ILE A 98 12.35 1.11 7.43
C ILE A 98 12.54 0.40 8.77
N ALA A 99 12.85 -0.89 8.76
CA ALA A 99 13.06 -1.68 9.97
C ALA A 99 14.27 -1.21 10.77
N ASP A 100 15.31 -0.71 10.09
CA ASP A 100 16.55 -0.23 10.72
C ASP A 100 16.42 1.21 11.25
N HIS A 101 15.35 1.92 10.86
CA HIS A 101 15.15 3.33 11.19
C HIS A 101 13.80 3.60 11.86
N ILE A 102 13.18 2.57 12.41
CA ILE A 102 11.86 2.67 13.05
C ILE A 102 11.86 3.63 14.25
N ASP A 103 12.99 3.73 14.93
CA ASP A 103 13.22 4.64 16.06
C ASP A 103 13.18 6.14 15.69
N ARG A 104 13.23 6.47 14.40
CA ARG A 104 13.11 7.85 13.91
C ARG A 104 11.67 8.28 13.68
N ILE A 105 10.73 7.34 13.71
CA ILE A 105 9.32 7.59 13.46
C ILE A 105 8.65 7.90 14.80
N PRO A 106 7.98 9.05 14.95
CA PRO A 106 7.30 9.38 16.20
C PRO A 106 6.07 8.47 16.41
N CYS A 107 5.90 7.96 17.61
CA CYS A 107 4.73 7.15 17.99
C CYS A 107 3.56 7.98 18.52
N ASP A 108 3.82 9.23 18.93
CA ASP A 108 2.83 10.10 19.58
C ASP A 108 2.02 10.95 18.58
N PHE A 109 2.36 10.90 17.30
CA PHE A 109 1.71 11.69 16.24
C PHE A 109 1.10 10.79 15.17
N PRO A 110 0.04 11.24 14.49
CA PRO A 110 -0.44 10.56 13.29
C PRO A 110 0.66 10.44 12.25
N VAL A 111 0.90 9.22 11.74
CA VAL A 111 1.91 8.94 10.72
C VAL A 111 1.21 8.64 9.40
N VAL A 112 1.38 9.51 8.41
CA VAL A 112 0.88 9.30 7.05
C VAL A 112 2.03 8.81 6.18
N VAL A 113 1.95 7.56 5.77
CA VAL A 113 2.92 6.91 4.89
C VAL A 113 2.50 7.08 3.45
N TYR A 114 3.39 7.50 2.59
CA TYR A 114 3.11 7.57 1.15
C TYR A 114 4.25 7.00 0.30
N CYS A 115 3.89 6.55 -0.89
CA CYS A 115 4.84 6.17 -1.93
C CYS A 115 4.38 6.74 -3.29
N HIS A 116 4.73 6.11 -4.40
CA HIS A 116 4.28 6.59 -5.72
C HIS A 116 2.77 6.38 -5.91
N THR A 117 2.26 5.15 -5.73
CA THR A 117 0.87 4.75 -6.04
C THR A 117 0.07 4.17 -4.87
N GLY A 118 0.63 4.10 -3.67
CA GLY A 118 -0.05 3.58 -2.47
C GLY A 118 0.34 2.15 -2.07
N VAL A 119 0.87 1.31 -2.97
CA VAL A 119 1.14 -0.12 -2.66
C VAL A 119 2.26 -0.30 -1.61
N ARG A 120 3.40 0.37 -1.79
CA ARG A 120 4.53 0.29 -0.84
C ARG A 120 4.15 0.89 0.52
N SER A 121 3.42 2.01 0.50
CA SER A 121 2.99 2.69 1.73
C SER A 121 1.99 1.86 2.54
N LEU A 122 1.09 1.13 1.91
CA LEU A 122 0.18 0.21 2.61
C LEU A 122 0.95 -0.90 3.35
N ASN A 123 1.93 -1.51 2.67
CA ASN A 123 2.78 -2.53 3.30
C ASN A 123 3.56 -1.98 4.49
N VAL A 124 4.09 -0.74 4.37
CA VAL A 124 4.82 -0.10 5.48
C VAL A 124 3.87 0.31 6.60
N ALA A 125 2.69 0.85 6.31
CA ALA A 125 1.71 1.20 7.34
C ALA A 125 1.27 -0.04 8.13
N SER A 126 1.01 -1.17 7.45
CA SER A 126 0.72 -2.45 8.11
C SER A 126 1.88 -2.91 9.01
N PHE A 127 3.12 -2.87 8.48
CA PHE A 127 4.31 -3.22 9.25
C PHE A 127 4.48 -2.33 10.49
N LEU A 128 4.26 -1.01 10.35
CA LEU A 128 4.35 -0.08 11.48
C LEU A 128 3.29 -0.38 12.54
N ARG A 129 2.06 -0.70 12.16
CA ARG A 129 1.00 -1.11 13.09
C ARG A 129 1.37 -2.39 13.85
N ASP A 130 1.94 -3.38 13.17
CA ASP A 130 2.46 -4.60 13.81
C ASP A 130 3.59 -4.31 14.82
N LYS A 131 4.21 -3.13 14.74
CA LYS A 131 5.24 -2.65 15.67
C LYS A 131 4.72 -1.69 16.74
N GLY A 132 3.40 -1.46 16.81
CA GLY A 132 2.74 -0.64 17.81
C GLY A 132 2.54 0.83 17.42
N PHE A 133 2.63 1.16 16.13
CA PHE A 133 2.26 2.48 15.59
C PHE A 133 0.80 2.47 15.13
N ASP A 134 -0.14 2.40 16.06
CA ASP A 134 -1.58 2.24 15.78
C ASP A 134 -2.17 3.39 14.95
N ASN A 135 -1.50 4.54 14.96
CA ASN A 135 -1.83 5.76 14.22
C ASN A 135 -1.14 5.85 12.84
N ALA A 136 -0.47 4.79 12.37
CA ALA A 136 0.11 4.74 11.03
C ALA A 136 -0.97 4.45 9.99
N THR A 137 -1.00 5.27 8.93
CA THR A 137 -1.97 5.15 7.84
C THR A 137 -1.30 5.36 6.49
N SER A 138 -1.81 4.72 5.44
CA SER A 138 -1.32 4.83 4.07
C SER A 138 -2.15 5.82 3.26
N MET A 139 -1.49 6.70 2.51
CA MET A 139 -2.16 7.58 1.55
C MET A 139 -2.47 6.81 0.26
N VAL A 140 -3.76 6.60 0.01
CA VAL A 140 -4.26 5.92 -1.21
C VAL A 140 -3.86 6.69 -2.45
N GLY A 141 -3.36 5.98 -3.46
CA GLY A 141 -2.90 6.59 -4.71
C GLY A 141 -1.54 7.30 -4.61
N GLY A 142 -1.00 7.46 -3.42
CA GLY A 142 0.34 8.00 -3.17
C GLY A 142 0.53 9.42 -3.72
N ILE A 143 1.81 9.77 -4.00
CA ILE A 143 2.15 11.10 -4.54
C ILE A 143 1.57 11.34 -5.93
N ALA A 144 1.27 10.28 -6.70
CA ALA A 144 0.64 10.42 -8.01
C ALA A 144 -0.77 11.01 -7.89
N ALA A 145 -1.60 10.46 -6.99
CA ALA A 145 -2.95 10.99 -6.75
C ALA A 145 -2.91 12.40 -6.10
N TRP A 146 -1.93 12.66 -5.24
CA TRP A 146 -1.71 14.00 -4.70
C TRP A 146 -1.39 15.02 -5.81
N ALA A 147 -0.46 14.68 -6.70
CA ALA A 147 -0.09 15.53 -7.82
C ALA A 147 -1.28 15.79 -8.77
N ASP A 148 -2.12 14.77 -9.02
CA ASP A 148 -3.31 14.93 -9.86
C ASP A 148 -4.32 15.91 -9.27
N GLN A 149 -4.47 15.94 -7.95
CA GLN A 149 -5.53 16.70 -7.29
C GLN A 149 -5.07 18.08 -6.80
N TYR A 150 -3.84 18.21 -6.30
CA TYR A 150 -3.38 19.40 -5.59
C TYR A 150 -2.17 20.08 -6.23
N GLU A 151 -1.31 19.33 -6.93
CA GLU A 151 -0.07 19.86 -7.49
C GLU A 151 0.14 19.38 -8.95
N PRO A 152 -0.73 19.81 -9.90
CA PRO A 152 -0.67 19.33 -11.29
C PRO A 152 0.64 19.68 -11.99
N GLU A 153 1.38 20.68 -11.52
CA GLU A 153 2.70 21.08 -12.03
C GLU A 153 3.85 20.24 -11.46
N MET A 154 3.57 19.33 -10.50
CA MET A 154 4.59 18.43 -9.94
C MET A 154 5.18 17.54 -11.03
N VAL A 155 6.52 17.41 -11.07
CA VAL A 155 7.21 16.53 -12.01
C VAL A 155 6.80 15.09 -11.77
N ARG A 156 6.48 14.37 -12.85
CA ARG A 156 6.05 12.97 -12.82
C ARG A 156 7.10 12.04 -13.41
N TYR A 157 7.10 10.80 -12.99
CA TYR A 157 8.05 9.77 -13.43
C TYR A 157 7.38 8.41 -13.50
#